data_bccc12d29293e0168a04ae6f7eb1216b
#
_entry.id   bccc12d29293e0168a04ae6f7eb1216b
#
_cell.length_a   1.000
_cell.length_b   1.000
_cell.length_c   1.000
_cell.angle_alpha   90.00
_cell.angle_beta   90.00
_cell.angle_gamma   90.00
#
_symmetry.space_group_name_H-M   'P 1'
#
loop_
_entity.id
_entity.type
_entity.pdbx_description
1 polymer ?
#
loop_
_entity_poly.entity_id
_entity_poly.type
_entity_poly.pdbx_seq_one_letter_code
_entity_poly.pdbx_strand_id
1 'polypeptide(L)'
;MTSLTWKVRVAAEKDRALLTRFRCASKERWEREVELEIQDRLLDWALAEGAAADDPTILLLFDVDSRALVGVAAHDRQSLGTNALDKVPATKIHLAAVASHWQGRKFSNGDRVSHVLMNAVLTDIAMRVPPRDPRVFAIVHEHNTKSLALCRRFGLVKELQRPHPSYLILVTEHQPVE
;
A
#
# COMPACT_ATOMS: atom_id res chain seq x y z
N MET A 1 6.54 0.94 -30.07
CA MET A 1 7.07 0.85 -28.70
C MET A 1 6.24 1.81 -27.84
N THR A 2 5.39 1.29 -26.97
CA THR A 2 4.61 2.11 -26.04
C THR A 2 5.57 2.69 -25.00
N SER A 3 5.74 4.00 -24.99
CA SER A 3 6.53 4.70 -23.98
C SER A 3 5.88 4.46 -22.61
N LEU A 4 6.66 4.02 -21.62
CA LEU A 4 6.20 3.91 -20.24
C LEU A 4 5.88 5.31 -19.72
N THR A 5 4.64 5.52 -19.29
CA THR A 5 4.16 6.82 -18.75
C THR A 5 4.34 6.92 -17.23
N TRP A 6 4.70 5.83 -16.58
CA TRP A 6 4.97 5.76 -15.14
C TRP A 6 6.14 4.83 -14.83
N LYS A 7 6.73 5.01 -13.65
CA LYS A 7 7.82 4.19 -13.12
C LYS A 7 7.60 3.91 -11.64
N VAL A 8 7.81 2.66 -11.24
CA VAL A 8 7.83 2.25 -9.82
C VAL A 8 9.23 1.85 -9.42
N ARG A 9 9.64 2.19 -8.21
CA ARG A 9 10.87 1.72 -7.58
C ARG A 9 10.74 1.66 -6.06
N VAL A 10 11.61 0.89 -5.43
CA VAL A 10 11.75 0.87 -3.98
C VAL A 10 12.39 2.17 -3.50
N ALA A 11 11.94 2.68 -2.35
CA ALA A 11 12.52 3.83 -1.69
C ALA A 11 13.87 3.49 -1.05
N ALA A 12 14.71 4.50 -0.92
CA ALA A 12 15.99 4.44 -0.22
C ALA A 12 16.19 5.71 0.60
N GLU A 13 17.23 5.77 1.44
CA GLU A 13 17.52 6.93 2.31
C GLU A 13 17.54 8.27 1.55
N LYS A 14 18.05 8.28 0.32
CA LYS A 14 18.08 9.48 -0.54
C LYS A 14 16.69 10.07 -0.85
N ASP A 15 15.62 9.30 -0.61
CA ASP A 15 14.24 9.69 -0.91
C ASP A 15 13.55 10.40 0.26
N ARG A 16 14.21 10.54 1.40
CA ARG A 16 13.70 11.20 2.60
C ARG A 16 13.08 12.57 2.29
N ALA A 17 13.78 13.40 1.54
CA ALA A 17 13.28 14.72 1.17
C ALA A 17 12.03 14.68 0.27
N LEU A 18 11.87 13.65 -0.55
CA LEU A 18 10.67 13.44 -1.37
C LEU A 18 9.48 13.04 -0.50
N LEU A 19 9.69 12.09 0.43
CA LEU A 19 8.65 11.63 1.33
C LEU A 19 8.19 12.73 2.28
N THR A 20 9.10 13.51 2.88
CA THR A 20 8.76 14.65 3.75
C THR A 20 7.89 15.71 3.05
N ARG A 21 8.01 15.84 1.72
CA ARG A 21 7.22 16.81 0.92
C ARG A 21 5.97 16.20 0.32
N PHE A 22 5.74 14.90 0.46
CA PHE A 22 4.58 14.23 -0.12
C PHE A 22 3.29 14.74 0.52
N ARG A 23 2.27 15.02 -0.30
CA ARG A 23 0.96 15.53 0.12
C ARG A 23 -0.13 14.65 -0.48
N CYS A 24 -0.90 13.98 0.38
CA CYS A 24 -2.00 13.12 -0.05
C CYS A 24 -3.31 13.38 0.71
N ALA A 25 -3.25 14.08 1.83
CA ALA A 25 -4.44 14.36 2.62
C ALA A 25 -5.35 15.39 1.94
N SER A 26 -6.65 15.18 2.08
CA SER A 26 -7.68 16.18 1.78
C SER A 26 -8.16 16.87 3.06
N LYS A 27 -9.37 16.56 3.52
CA LYS A 27 -9.97 17.17 4.71
C LYS A 27 -10.13 16.19 5.88
N GLU A 28 -10.01 14.90 5.60
CA GLU A 28 -10.30 13.85 6.55
C GLU A 28 -9.12 13.57 7.49
N ARG A 29 -9.42 13.34 8.75
CA ARG A 29 -8.41 13.10 9.78
C ARG A 29 -7.52 11.91 9.46
N TRP A 30 -8.10 10.78 9.03
CA TRP A 30 -7.33 9.56 8.68
C TRP A 30 -6.42 9.76 7.48
N GLU A 31 -6.79 10.60 6.50
CA GLU A 31 -5.90 10.96 5.38
C GLU A 31 -4.70 11.77 5.87
N ARG A 32 -4.94 12.67 6.83
CA ARG A 32 -3.87 13.44 7.46
C ARG A 32 -2.93 12.55 8.27
N GLU A 33 -3.45 11.56 8.98
CA GLU A 33 -2.63 10.58 9.71
C GLU A 33 -1.73 9.79 8.76
N VAL A 34 -2.25 9.34 7.61
CA VAL A 34 -1.45 8.68 6.56
C VAL A 34 -0.38 9.61 5.98
N GLU A 35 -0.72 10.88 5.73
CA GLU A 35 0.24 11.86 5.23
C GLU A 35 1.40 12.07 6.22
N LEU A 36 1.11 12.24 7.50
CA LEU A 36 2.11 12.39 8.55
C LEU A 36 2.97 11.13 8.71
N GLU A 37 2.36 9.94 8.61
CA GLU A 37 3.09 8.68 8.63
C GLU A 37 4.14 8.63 7.50
N ILE A 38 3.75 9.00 6.28
CA ILE A 38 4.66 9.03 5.12
C ILE A 38 5.80 10.03 5.34
N GLN A 39 5.48 11.21 5.86
CA GLN A 39 6.44 12.31 5.99
C GLN A 39 7.47 12.09 7.09
N ASP A 40 7.05 11.52 8.22
CA ASP A 40 7.82 11.56 9.46
C ASP A 40 8.38 10.20 9.88
N ARG A 41 7.73 9.09 9.51
CA ARG A 41 8.04 7.78 10.10
C ARG A 41 8.30 6.66 9.12
N LEU A 42 7.69 6.70 7.93
CA LEU A 42 7.65 5.55 7.03
C LEU A 42 9.05 5.07 6.63
N LEU A 43 9.96 5.99 6.32
CA LEU A 43 11.31 5.62 5.91
C LEU A 43 12.13 5.08 7.08
N ASP A 44 11.99 5.67 8.27
CA ASP A 44 12.68 5.20 9.47
C ASP A 44 12.19 3.79 9.87
N TRP A 45 10.89 3.54 9.76
CA TRP A 45 10.33 2.21 9.96
C TRP A 45 10.93 1.18 8.99
N ALA A 46 11.04 1.50 7.70
CA ALA A 46 11.55 0.55 6.71
C ALA A 46 13.07 0.31 6.81
N LEU A 47 13.82 1.27 7.36
CA LEU A 47 15.27 1.19 7.50
C LEU A 47 15.72 0.83 8.92
N ALA A 48 14.79 0.58 9.84
CA ALA A 48 15.11 0.28 11.23
C ALA A 48 15.97 -0.99 11.36
N GLU A 49 16.85 -1.00 12.35
CA GLU A 49 17.62 -2.17 12.71
C GLU A 49 16.68 -3.33 13.11
N GLY A 50 16.84 -4.50 12.49
CA GLY A 50 15.96 -5.64 12.71
C GLY A 50 14.71 -5.70 11.82
N ALA A 51 14.40 -4.65 11.06
CA ALA A 51 13.26 -4.64 10.14
C ALA A 51 13.37 -5.70 9.02
N ALA A 52 14.56 -6.20 8.74
CA ALA A 52 14.79 -7.20 7.69
C ALA A 52 13.99 -8.50 7.87
N ALA A 53 13.58 -8.87 9.09
CA ALA A 53 12.78 -10.06 9.36
C ALA A 53 11.35 -9.94 8.77
N ASP A 54 10.80 -8.73 8.79
CA ASP A 54 9.45 -8.42 8.32
C ASP A 54 9.44 -7.91 6.85
N ASP A 55 10.62 -7.78 6.25
CA ASP A 55 10.84 -7.34 4.85
C ASP A 55 10.04 -6.08 4.48
N PRO A 56 10.15 -4.99 5.27
CA PRO A 56 9.40 -3.78 5.02
C PRO A 56 9.84 -3.15 3.71
N THR A 57 8.86 -2.80 2.90
CA THR A 57 9.11 -2.25 1.55
C THR A 57 8.26 -1.01 1.33
N ILE A 58 8.89 0.05 0.84
CA ILE A 58 8.22 1.27 0.39
C ILE A 58 8.37 1.37 -1.12
N LEU A 59 7.26 1.47 -1.83
CA LEU A 59 7.21 1.68 -3.28
C LEU A 59 6.88 3.14 -3.59
N LEU A 60 7.65 3.71 -4.50
CA LEU A 60 7.46 5.07 -5.03
C LEU A 60 7.02 4.99 -6.48
N LEU A 61 5.86 5.57 -6.78
CA LEU A 61 5.30 5.69 -8.12
C LEU A 61 5.54 7.08 -8.68
N PHE A 62 6.19 7.16 -9.82
CA PHE A 62 6.49 8.41 -10.52
C PHE A 62 5.74 8.50 -11.84
N ASP A 63 5.26 9.69 -12.16
CA ASP A 63 4.91 10.06 -13.53
C ASP A 63 6.20 10.37 -14.29
N VAL A 64 6.37 9.74 -15.46
CA VAL A 64 7.63 9.86 -16.23
C VAL A 64 7.73 11.23 -16.89
N ASP A 65 6.62 11.79 -17.36
CA ASP A 65 6.59 13.04 -18.10
C ASP A 65 6.94 14.23 -17.18
N SER A 66 6.29 14.32 -16.02
CA SER A 66 6.56 15.40 -15.04
C SER A 66 7.68 15.08 -14.06
N ARG A 67 8.15 13.84 -13.99
CA ARG A 67 9.08 13.31 -12.97
C ARG A 67 8.57 13.47 -11.53
N ALA A 68 7.29 13.72 -11.36
CA ALA A 68 6.67 13.91 -10.05
C ALA A 68 6.47 12.59 -9.32
N LEU A 69 6.66 12.57 -8.00
CA LEU A 69 6.20 11.49 -7.13
C LEU A 69 4.68 11.60 -7.00
N VAL A 70 3.95 10.62 -7.55
CA VAL A 70 2.49 10.63 -7.64
C VAL A 70 1.82 9.62 -6.70
N GLY A 71 2.57 8.66 -6.18
CA GLY A 71 2.06 7.67 -5.24
C GLY A 71 3.14 7.08 -4.35
N VAL A 72 2.74 6.73 -3.14
CA VAL A 72 3.56 6.03 -2.14
C VAL A 72 2.75 4.86 -1.62
N ALA A 73 3.36 3.69 -1.55
CA ALA A 73 2.76 2.54 -0.89
C ALA A 73 3.79 1.81 -0.03
N ALA A 74 3.32 1.12 1.00
CA ALA A 74 4.19 0.35 1.89
C ALA A 74 3.54 -0.96 2.30
N HIS A 75 4.35 -2.00 2.43
CA HIS A 75 3.93 -3.31 2.92
C HIS A 75 5.05 -3.99 3.70
N ASP A 76 4.70 -4.96 4.53
CA ASP A 76 5.62 -5.84 5.24
C ASP A 76 4.99 -7.21 5.51
N ARG A 77 5.82 -8.15 5.95
CA ARG A 77 5.36 -9.46 6.42
C ARG A 77 4.87 -9.33 7.85
N GLN A 78 3.71 -9.88 8.10
CA GLN A 78 3.10 -9.93 9.42
C GLN A 78 2.41 -11.27 9.67
N SER A 79 1.78 -11.39 10.83
CA SER A 79 0.88 -12.49 11.14
C SER A 79 -0.55 -11.97 11.25
N LEU A 80 -1.48 -12.64 10.61
CA LEU A 80 -2.89 -12.34 10.69
C LEU A 80 -3.58 -13.40 11.58
N GLY A 81 -4.32 -12.94 12.58
CA GLY A 81 -5.06 -13.81 13.51
C GLY A 81 -5.48 -13.08 14.77
N THR A 82 -6.50 -13.59 15.45
CA THR A 82 -7.04 -13.01 16.70
C THR A 82 -6.31 -13.51 17.94
N ASN A 83 -5.76 -14.72 17.89
CA ASN A 83 -5.05 -15.38 18.99
C ASN A 83 -3.67 -15.87 18.52
N ALA A 84 -2.77 -16.10 19.47
CA ALA A 84 -1.41 -16.58 19.17
C ALA A 84 -1.40 -17.95 18.45
N LEU A 85 -2.42 -18.79 18.69
CA LEU A 85 -2.56 -20.14 18.09
C LEU A 85 -3.14 -20.07 16.66
N ASP A 86 -3.84 -19.01 16.32
CA ASP A 86 -4.52 -18.86 15.02
C ASP A 86 -3.75 -17.92 14.06
N LYS A 87 -2.55 -17.49 14.48
CA LYS A 87 -1.72 -16.61 13.66
C LYS A 87 -1.21 -17.33 12.43
N VAL A 88 -1.53 -16.78 11.28
CA VAL A 88 -1.03 -17.25 9.99
C VAL A 88 -0.16 -16.19 9.34
N PRO A 89 0.93 -16.57 8.64
CA PRO A 89 1.74 -15.62 7.88
C PRO A 89 0.88 -14.87 6.86
N ALA A 90 1.10 -13.58 6.74
CA ALA A 90 0.39 -12.73 5.79
C ALA A 90 1.24 -11.50 5.46
N THR A 91 0.94 -10.81 4.37
CA THR A 91 1.54 -9.52 4.05
C THR A 91 0.52 -8.41 4.30
N LYS A 92 0.91 -7.43 5.09
CA LYS A 92 0.09 -6.24 5.35
C LYS A 92 0.44 -5.15 4.36
N ILE A 93 -0.57 -4.60 3.70
CA ILE A 93 -0.45 -3.29 3.05
C ILE A 93 -0.68 -2.24 4.13
N HIS A 94 0.38 -1.53 4.52
CA HIS A 94 0.31 -0.48 5.55
C HIS A 94 -0.42 0.73 5.03
N LEU A 95 -0.08 1.15 3.81
CA LEU A 95 -0.70 2.27 3.14
C LEU A 95 -0.54 2.17 1.62
N ALA A 96 -1.45 2.84 0.90
CA ALA A 96 -1.34 3.12 -0.52
C ALA A 96 -1.97 4.51 -0.74
N ALA A 97 -1.12 5.51 -0.92
CA ALA A 97 -1.52 6.91 -0.98
C ALA A 97 -1.16 7.54 -2.33
N VAL A 98 -2.12 8.22 -2.94
CA VAL A 98 -1.93 9.00 -4.18
C VAL A 98 -1.82 10.47 -3.82
N ALA A 99 -0.84 11.17 -4.39
CA ALA A 99 -0.65 12.60 -4.18
C ALA A 99 -1.95 13.37 -4.46
N SER A 100 -2.27 14.37 -3.62
CA SER A 100 -3.59 15.04 -3.61
C SER A 100 -4.01 15.58 -4.98
N HIS A 101 -3.08 16.17 -5.73
CA HIS A 101 -3.35 16.70 -7.07
C HIS A 101 -3.41 15.61 -8.17
N TRP A 102 -3.08 14.35 -7.84
CA TRP A 102 -3.19 13.18 -8.72
C TRP A 102 -4.36 12.26 -8.37
N GLN A 103 -5.06 12.51 -7.28
CA GLN A 103 -6.24 11.70 -6.90
C GLN A 103 -7.32 11.78 -7.97
N GLY A 104 -7.84 10.62 -8.37
CA GLY A 104 -8.84 10.48 -9.42
C GLY A 104 -8.32 10.65 -10.85
N ARG A 105 -7.05 11.01 -11.03
CA ARG A 105 -6.44 11.20 -12.36
C ARG A 105 -5.97 9.89 -12.98
N LYS A 106 -5.67 10.00 -14.27
CA LYS A 106 -5.08 8.96 -15.09
C LYS A 106 -3.75 9.46 -15.66
N PHE A 107 -2.86 8.52 -15.95
CA PHE A 107 -1.68 8.77 -16.77
C PHE A 107 -2.08 9.01 -18.24
N SER A 108 -1.15 9.45 -19.07
CA SER A 108 -1.39 9.73 -20.51
C SER A 108 -1.82 8.49 -21.29
N ASN A 109 -1.47 7.28 -20.83
CA ASN A 109 -1.91 6.01 -21.41
C ASN A 109 -3.33 5.57 -20.96
N GLY A 110 -4.01 6.35 -20.12
CA GLY A 110 -5.35 6.08 -19.61
C GLY A 110 -5.42 5.29 -18.31
N ASP A 111 -4.31 4.80 -17.78
CA ASP A 111 -4.25 4.04 -16.52
C ASP A 111 -4.55 4.95 -15.32
N ARG A 112 -5.40 4.51 -14.39
CA ARG A 112 -5.64 5.23 -13.14
C ARG A 112 -4.44 5.11 -12.22
N VAL A 113 -3.96 6.22 -11.66
CA VAL A 113 -2.81 6.27 -10.76
C VAL A 113 -2.95 5.32 -9.57
N SER A 114 -4.12 5.29 -8.92
CA SER A 114 -4.39 4.38 -7.80
C SER A 114 -4.38 2.90 -8.20
N HIS A 115 -4.79 2.56 -9.43
CA HIS A 115 -4.76 1.18 -9.92
C HIS A 115 -3.34 0.73 -10.22
N VAL A 116 -2.54 1.58 -10.84
CA VAL A 116 -1.12 1.31 -11.09
C VAL A 116 -0.37 1.09 -9.78
N LEU A 117 -0.62 1.96 -8.78
CA LEU A 117 0.01 1.83 -7.47
C LEU A 117 -0.36 0.50 -6.79
N MET A 118 -1.64 0.13 -6.78
CA MET A 118 -2.11 -1.11 -6.15
C MET A 118 -1.58 -2.35 -6.89
N ASN A 119 -1.57 -2.34 -8.23
CA ASN A 119 -0.95 -3.39 -9.01
C ASN A 119 0.54 -3.55 -8.68
N ALA A 120 1.27 -2.44 -8.55
CA ALA A 120 2.68 -2.47 -8.20
C ALA A 120 2.93 -3.11 -6.83
N VAL A 121 2.11 -2.78 -5.83
CA VAL A 121 2.18 -3.38 -4.49
C VAL A 121 1.95 -4.88 -4.56
N LEU A 122 0.85 -5.32 -5.18
CA LEU A 122 0.51 -6.74 -5.26
C LEU A 122 1.54 -7.54 -6.07
N THR A 123 2.09 -6.94 -7.13
CA THR A 123 3.17 -7.56 -7.91
C THR A 123 4.45 -7.72 -7.08
N ASP A 124 4.85 -6.69 -6.35
CA ASP A 124 6.04 -6.75 -5.49
C ASP A 124 5.86 -7.80 -4.38
N ILE A 125 4.69 -7.85 -3.74
CA ILE A 125 4.34 -8.87 -2.75
C ILE A 125 4.43 -10.27 -3.37
N ALA A 126 3.83 -10.49 -4.54
CA ALA A 126 3.84 -11.78 -5.21
C ALA A 126 5.26 -12.26 -5.58
N MET A 127 6.16 -11.34 -5.90
CA MET A 127 7.56 -11.67 -6.19
C MET A 127 8.37 -12.03 -4.93
N ARG A 128 8.00 -11.53 -3.75
CA ARG A 128 8.73 -11.72 -2.49
C ARG A 128 8.21 -12.87 -1.64
N VAL A 129 6.91 -13.15 -1.74
CA VAL A 129 6.25 -14.17 -0.92
C VAL A 129 6.23 -15.50 -1.65
N PRO A 130 6.66 -16.62 -1.02
CA PRO A 130 6.52 -17.93 -1.61
C PRO A 130 5.05 -18.23 -1.95
N PRO A 131 4.75 -18.93 -3.06
CA PRO A 131 3.37 -19.14 -3.53
C PRO A 131 2.46 -19.92 -2.57
N ARG A 132 2.99 -20.42 -1.46
CA ARG A 132 2.25 -21.22 -0.47
C ARG A 132 1.39 -20.43 0.50
N ASP A 133 1.58 -19.10 0.60
CA ASP A 133 0.73 -18.28 1.50
C ASP A 133 0.53 -16.84 0.96
N PRO A 134 -0.33 -16.68 -0.04
CA PRO A 134 -0.54 -15.38 -0.71
C PRO A 134 -1.51 -14.47 0.06
N ARG A 135 -1.67 -14.64 1.38
CA ARG A 135 -2.60 -13.78 2.12
C ARG A 135 -2.08 -12.37 2.19
N VAL A 136 -2.85 -11.45 1.61
CA VAL A 136 -2.60 -10.02 1.71
C VAL A 136 -3.76 -9.39 2.45
N PHE A 137 -3.47 -8.48 3.37
CA PHE A 137 -4.51 -7.75 4.08
C PHE A 137 -4.20 -6.25 4.20
N ALA A 138 -5.25 -5.49 4.38
CA ALA A 138 -5.19 -4.06 4.65
C ALA A 138 -6.15 -3.70 5.78
N ILE A 139 -5.80 -2.70 6.57
CA ILE A 139 -6.67 -2.12 7.59
C ILE A 139 -7.12 -0.76 7.08
N VAL A 140 -8.42 -0.59 6.87
CA VAL A 140 -8.98 0.59 6.22
C VAL A 140 -10.06 1.21 7.11
N HIS A 141 -10.02 2.54 7.27
CA HIS A 141 -11.06 3.27 7.98
C HIS A 141 -12.41 3.10 7.26
N GLU A 142 -13.49 2.77 8.00
CA GLU A 142 -14.80 2.42 7.42
C GLU A 142 -15.41 3.53 6.54
N HIS A 143 -15.10 4.79 6.82
CA HIS A 143 -15.55 5.92 6.00
C HIS A 143 -14.64 6.22 4.80
N ASN A 144 -13.49 5.53 4.67
CA ASN A 144 -12.63 5.67 3.49
C ASN A 144 -13.16 4.80 2.34
N THR A 145 -14.32 5.18 1.81
CA THR A 145 -15.03 4.44 0.76
C THR A 145 -14.19 4.23 -0.51
N LYS A 146 -13.32 5.19 -0.83
CA LYS A 146 -12.41 5.09 -1.99
C LYS A 146 -11.38 3.96 -1.81
N SER A 147 -10.74 3.89 -0.64
CA SER A 147 -9.78 2.82 -0.35
C SER A 147 -10.47 1.46 -0.20
N LEU A 148 -11.67 1.41 0.41
CA LEU A 148 -12.47 0.18 0.49
C LEU A 148 -12.82 -0.34 -0.91
N ALA A 149 -13.29 0.54 -1.80
CA ALA A 149 -13.62 0.17 -3.18
C ALA A 149 -12.36 -0.29 -3.96
N LEU A 150 -11.21 0.36 -3.74
CA LEU A 150 -9.94 -0.03 -4.35
C LEU A 150 -9.51 -1.42 -3.86
N CYS A 151 -9.46 -1.65 -2.55
CA CYS A 151 -9.11 -2.95 -1.97
C CYS A 151 -9.99 -4.08 -2.52
N ARG A 152 -11.31 -3.90 -2.50
CA ARG A 152 -12.26 -4.89 -3.03
C ARG A 152 -12.05 -5.18 -4.51
N ARG A 153 -11.77 -4.16 -5.31
CA ARG A 153 -11.47 -4.30 -6.74
C ARG A 153 -10.24 -5.17 -7.00
N PHE A 154 -9.27 -5.15 -6.08
CA PHE A 154 -8.03 -5.91 -6.17
C PHE A 154 -8.06 -7.21 -5.35
N GLY A 155 -9.24 -7.70 -5.02
CA GLY A 155 -9.43 -9.03 -4.42
C GLY A 155 -9.31 -9.09 -2.90
N LEU A 156 -9.16 -7.95 -2.21
CA LEU A 156 -9.26 -7.91 -0.74
C LEU A 156 -10.74 -7.77 -0.37
N VAL A 157 -11.47 -8.88 -0.41
CA VAL A 157 -12.94 -8.88 -0.31
C VAL A 157 -13.45 -9.46 1.01
N LYS A 158 -12.67 -10.34 1.66
CA LYS A 158 -13.07 -10.96 2.93
C LYS A 158 -12.85 -9.98 4.07
N GLU A 159 -13.92 -9.65 4.78
CA GLU A 159 -13.86 -8.82 5.98
C GLU A 159 -13.67 -9.72 7.21
N LEU A 160 -12.64 -9.43 8.02
CA LEU A 160 -12.42 -10.09 9.31
C LEU A 160 -12.96 -9.24 10.46
N GLN A 161 -13.01 -9.86 11.64
CA GLN A 161 -13.42 -9.17 12.86
C GLN A 161 -12.63 -7.89 13.08
N ARG A 162 -13.33 -6.82 13.38
CA ARG A 162 -12.77 -5.48 13.53
C ARG A 162 -11.87 -5.38 14.77
N PRO A 163 -10.61 -4.95 14.64
CA PRO A 163 -9.75 -4.67 15.79
C PRO A 163 -10.17 -3.39 16.53
N HIS A 164 -10.87 -2.48 15.82
CA HIS A 164 -11.36 -1.20 16.30
C HIS A 164 -12.67 -0.87 15.58
N PRO A 165 -13.67 -0.24 16.24
CA PRO A 165 -14.98 0.05 15.64
C PRO A 165 -14.95 0.78 14.31
N SER A 166 -13.97 1.66 14.13
CA SER A 166 -13.86 2.51 12.92
C SER A 166 -13.01 1.93 11.80
N TYR A 167 -12.45 0.72 11.96
CA TYR A 167 -11.56 0.13 10.96
C TYR A 167 -12.00 -1.26 10.54
N LEU A 168 -11.86 -1.55 9.26
CA LEU A 168 -12.12 -2.85 8.65
C LEU A 168 -10.80 -3.53 8.29
N ILE A 169 -10.69 -4.82 8.55
CA ILE A 169 -9.62 -5.66 8.02
C ILE A 169 -10.15 -6.35 6.77
N LEU A 170 -9.60 -6.01 5.62
CA LEU A 170 -9.89 -6.64 4.34
C LEU A 170 -8.74 -7.58 3.96
N VAL A 171 -9.07 -8.81 3.58
CA VAL A 171 -8.10 -9.86 3.26
C VAL A 171 -8.41 -10.41 1.87
N THR A 172 -7.37 -10.87 1.17
CA THR A 172 -7.55 -11.64 -0.07
C THR A 172 -8.30 -12.93 0.23
N GLU A 173 -9.27 -13.26 -0.62
CA GLU A 173 -9.94 -14.55 -0.57
C GLU A 173 -8.94 -15.64 -0.97
N HIS A 174 -8.82 -16.68 -0.13
CA HIS A 174 -7.99 -17.82 -0.46
C HIS A 174 -8.69 -18.59 -1.57
N GLN A 175 -8.19 -18.50 -2.81
CA GLN A 175 -8.56 -19.49 -3.82
C GLN A 175 -7.75 -20.75 -3.52
N PRO A 176 -8.39 -21.90 -3.20
CA PRO A 176 -7.66 -23.15 -3.14
C PRO A 176 -7.02 -23.36 -4.52
N VAL A 177 -5.71 -23.54 -4.53
CA VAL A 177 -5.01 -23.99 -5.76
C VAL A 177 -5.50 -25.41 -6.01
N GLU A 178 -6.30 -25.60 -7.07
CA GLU A 178 -6.67 -26.91 -7.59
C GLU A 178 -5.43 -27.64 -8.16
#